data_f8074f37905f262a420c454e97af107d
#
_entry.id   f8074f37905f262a420c454e97af107d
#
_cell.length_a   1.000
_cell.length_b   1.000
_cell.length_c   1.000
_cell.angle_alpha   90.00
_cell.angle_beta   90.00
_cell.angle_gamma   90.00
#
_symmetry.space_group_name_H-M   'P 1'
#
loop_
_entity.id
_entity.type
_entity.pdbx_description
1 polymer ?
#
loop_
_entity_poly.entity_id
_entity_poly.type
_entity_poly.pdbx_seq_one_letter_code
_entity_poly.pdbx_strand_id
1 'polypeptide(L)'
;MQPIRRTTFDLSTLKSQFGIRRLRYLFVVNTRKNPVFPLFVMFVLLTIFTAIGMSAYFFGLLDPESLKAEGIAADYDNGFVDTLYWSLKHILDPGAFSEDYSASGAIIAIGFMNTLMGLIIVGGIIGFVINLIQSSMEELRRG
;
A
#
# COMPACT_ATOMS: atom_id res chain seq x y z
N MET A 1 39.96 -35.75 11.77
CA MET A 1 39.24 -34.91 12.73
C MET A 1 38.80 -33.66 12.00
N GLN A 2 37.52 -33.57 11.66
CA GLN A 2 36.94 -32.33 11.04
C GLN A 2 36.46 -31.40 12.15
N PRO A 3 36.73 -30.08 12.08
CA PRO A 3 36.27 -29.15 13.08
C PRO A 3 34.74 -28.94 12.95
N ILE A 4 34.04 -29.13 14.06
CA ILE A 4 32.60 -28.85 14.20
C ILE A 4 32.40 -27.32 13.99
N ARG A 5 31.80 -26.93 12.85
CA ARG A 5 31.34 -25.56 12.62
C ARG A 5 30.26 -25.25 13.65
N ARG A 6 30.59 -24.44 14.64
CA ARG A 6 29.60 -23.81 15.50
C ARG A 6 28.81 -22.84 14.66
N THR A 7 27.61 -23.21 14.27
CA THR A 7 26.59 -22.24 13.74
C THR A 7 26.25 -21.31 14.88
N THR A 8 26.71 -20.07 14.78
CA THR A 8 26.25 -18.98 15.65
C THR A 8 24.76 -18.79 15.41
N PHE A 9 23.98 -19.18 16.41
CA PHE A 9 22.53 -19.05 16.39
C PHE A 9 22.21 -17.54 16.53
N ASP A 10 21.79 -16.90 15.44
CA ASP A 10 21.50 -15.47 15.41
C ASP A 10 20.12 -15.20 15.99
N LEU A 11 20.10 -14.70 17.25
CA LEU A 11 18.88 -14.34 17.99
C LEU A 11 18.06 -13.21 17.29
N SER A 12 18.67 -12.44 16.41
CA SER A 12 17.99 -11.36 15.67
C SER A 12 17.03 -11.92 14.61
N THR A 13 17.40 -13.00 13.94
CA THR A 13 16.57 -13.73 12.97
C THR A 13 15.37 -14.41 13.63
N LEU A 14 15.52 -14.93 14.85
CA LEU A 14 14.43 -15.51 15.62
C LEU A 14 13.40 -14.44 16.04
N LYS A 15 13.85 -13.28 16.50
CA LYS A 15 12.96 -12.19 16.94
C LYS A 15 12.11 -11.65 15.79
N SER A 16 12.68 -11.54 14.59
CA SER A 16 11.98 -11.13 13.36
C SER A 16 10.93 -12.17 12.92
N GLN A 17 11.28 -13.45 12.91
CA GLN A 17 10.35 -14.52 12.54
C GLN A 17 9.19 -14.69 13.54
N PHE A 18 9.43 -14.46 14.85
CA PHE A 18 8.36 -14.47 15.85
C PHE A 18 7.37 -13.32 15.65
N GLY A 19 7.83 -12.11 15.26
CA GLY A 19 6.98 -10.96 14.98
C GLY A 19 6.04 -11.20 13.80
N ILE A 20 6.55 -11.69 12.68
CA ILE A 20 5.78 -11.94 11.45
C ILE A 20 4.76 -13.07 11.64
N ARG A 21 5.15 -14.16 12.34
CA ARG A 21 4.23 -15.27 12.65
C ARG A 21 3.09 -14.82 13.56
N ARG A 22 3.37 -13.97 14.54
CA ARG A 22 2.37 -13.41 15.45
C ARG A 22 1.40 -12.46 14.72
N LEU A 23 1.92 -11.59 13.85
CA LEU A 23 1.10 -10.71 13.01
C LEU A 23 0.17 -11.52 12.09
N ARG A 24 0.72 -12.52 11.41
CA ARG A 24 -0.07 -13.42 10.55
C ARG A 24 -1.15 -14.14 11.35
N TYR A 25 -0.83 -14.65 12.53
CA TYR A 25 -1.80 -15.31 13.41
C TYR A 25 -2.91 -14.37 13.86
N LEU A 26 -2.55 -13.16 14.31
CA LEU A 26 -3.54 -12.15 14.74
C LEU A 26 -4.42 -11.72 13.59
N PHE A 27 -3.87 -11.57 12.37
CA PHE A 27 -4.65 -11.26 11.19
C PHE A 27 -5.66 -12.35 10.87
N VAL A 28 -5.23 -13.62 10.82
CA VAL A 28 -6.12 -14.76 10.52
C VAL A 28 -7.20 -14.91 11.58
N VAL A 29 -6.87 -14.80 12.86
CA VAL A 29 -7.83 -14.93 13.97
C VAL A 29 -8.86 -13.79 13.93
N ASN A 30 -8.41 -12.55 13.70
CA ASN A 30 -9.32 -11.40 13.64
C ASN A 30 -10.22 -11.45 12.40
N THR A 31 -9.70 -11.88 11.26
CA THR A 31 -10.50 -12.05 10.02
C THR A 31 -11.60 -13.10 10.20
N ARG A 32 -11.31 -14.18 10.94
CA ARG A 32 -12.34 -15.20 11.25
C ARG A 32 -13.43 -14.69 12.19
N LYS A 33 -13.08 -13.81 13.14
CA LYS A 33 -14.04 -13.24 14.10
C LYS A 33 -14.86 -12.09 13.52
N ASN A 34 -14.27 -11.32 12.64
CA ASN A 34 -14.88 -10.14 12.03
C ASN A 34 -14.55 -10.09 10.52
N PRO A 35 -15.52 -10.43 9.66
CA PRO A 35 -15.29 -10.44 8.21
C PRO A 35 -14.96 -9.05 7.63
N VAL A 36 -15.30 -7.97 8.35
CA VAL A 36 -15.00 -6.58 7.92
C VAL A 36 -13.58 -6.17 8.28
N PHE A 37 -12.87 -6.92 9.13
CA PHE A 37 -11.51 -6.59 9.56
C PHE A 37 -10.50 -6.39 8.41
N PRO A 38 -10.50 -7.20 7.33
CA PRO A 38 -9.61 -6.96 6.19
C PRO A 38 -9.84 -5.60 5.52
N LEU A 39 -11.11 -5.17 5.37
CA LEU A 39 -11.42 -3.85 4.82
C LEU A 39 -10.90 -2.71 5.71
N PHE A 40 -11.02 -2.86 7.03
CA PHE A 40 -10.45 -1.90 7.96
C PHE A 40 -8.92 -1.80 7.80
N VAL A 41 -8.22 -2.92 7.66
CA VAL A 41 -6.78 -2.94 7.39
C VAL A 41 -6.44 -2.24 6.08
N MET A 42 -7.21 -2.50 5.00
CA MET A 42 -7.01 -1.83 3.71
C MET A 42 -7.25 -0.31 3.82
N PHE A 43 -8.25 0.12 4.57
CA PHE A 43 -8.51 1.53 4.83
C PHE A 43 -7.36 2.20 5.59
N VAL A 44 -6.81 1.53 6.61
CA VAL A 44 -5.65 2.04 7.36
C VAL A 44 -4.42 2.16 6.44
N LEU A 45 -4.17 1.15 5.61
CA LEU A 45 -3.08 1.20 4.63
C LEU A 45 -3.28 2.35 3.63
N LEU A 46 -4.49 2.51 3.08
CA LEU A 46 -4.82 3.63 2.20
C LEU A 46 -4.51 4.98 2.87
N THR A 47 -4.93 5.17 4.11
CA THR A 47 -4.69 6.40 4.87
C THR A 47 -3.19 6.66 5.07
N ILE A 48 -2.41 5.62 5.44
CA ILE A 48 -0.97 5.73 5.65
C ILE A 48 -0.27 6.13 4.34
N PHE A 49 -0.58 5.46 3.23
CA PHE A 49 0.08 5.74 1.95
C PHE A 49 -0.37 7.06 1.33
N THR A 50 -1.62 7.47 1.54
CA THR A 50 -2.06 8.83 1.20
C THR A 50 -1.26 9.87 2.00
N ALA A 51 -1.02 9.64 3.29
CA ALA A 51 -0.20 10.53 4.11
C ALA A 51 1.28 10.58 3.64
N ILE A 52 1.82 9.45 3.17
CA ILE A 52 3.15 9.41 2.56
C ILE A 52 3.18 10.25 1.27
N GLY A 53 2.18 10.13 0.40
CA GLY A 53 2.04 10.97 -0.79
C GLY A 53 1.91 12.45 -0.44
N MET A 54 1.12 12.77 0.60
CA MET A 54 0.98 14.14 1.10
C MET A 54 2.27 14.73 1.66
N SER A 55 3.27 13.91 2.01
CA SER A 55 4.58 14.40 2.41
C SER A 55 5.24 15.25 1.32
N ALA A 56 4.95 14.98 0.05
CA ALA A 56 5.43 15.77 -1.08
C ALA A 56 5.00 17.24 -0.99
N TYR A 57 3.77 17.50 -0.49
CA TYR A 57 3.29 18.86 -0.22
C TYR A 57 4.08 19.55 0.90
N PHE A 58 4.24 18.87 2.04
CA PHE A 58 4.90 19.44 3.21
C PHE A 58 6.40 19.71 2.98
N PHE A 59 7.02 18.93 2.13
CA PHE A 59 8.44 19.12 1.76
C PHE A 59 8.64 19.98 0.51
N GLY A 60 7.57 20.49 -0.09
CA GLY A 60 7.64 21.30 -1.30
C GLY A 60 8.31 20.59 -2.49
N LEU A 61 8.13 19.27 -2.60
CA LEU A 61 8.76 18.48 -3.64
C LEU A 61 8.02 18.53 -4.97
N LEU A 62 6.72 18.82 -4.95
CA LEU A 62 5.88 18.94 -6.14
C LEU A 62 6.11 20.32 -6.77
N ASP A 63 6.79 20.34 -7.90
CA ASP A 63 6.97 21.55 -8.68
C ASP A 63 5.83 21.72 -9.69
N PRO A 64 5.03 22.81 -9.59
CA PRO A 64 3.91 23.04 -10.49
C PRO A 64 4.32 23.12 -11.97
N GLU A 65 5.51 23.63 -12.28
CA GLU A 65 5.97 23.75 -13.66
C GLU A 65 6.28 22.41 -14.30
N SER A 66 6.92 21.49 -13.55
CA SER A 66 7.22 20.16 -14.05
C SER A 66 5.94 19.33 -14.26
N LEU A 67 4.98 19.45 -13.36
CA LEU A 67 3.70 18.75 -13.47
C LEU A 67 2.79 19.31 -14.57
N LYS A 68 2.83 20.63 -14.83
CA LYS A 68 2.12 21.26 -15.95
C LYS A 68 2.68 20.87 -17.31
N ALA A 69 3.99 20.71 -17.42
CA ALA A 69 4.66 20.31 -18.66
C ALA A 69 4.21 18.90 -19.14
N GLU A 70 3.73 18.06 -18.23
CA GLU A 70 3.25 16.70 -18.52
C GLU A 70 1.75 16.61 -18.79
N GLY A 71 1.04 17.73 -18.83
CA GLY A 71 -0.41 17.75 -19.09
C GLY A 71 -1.25 17.33 -17.90
N ILE A 72 -0.64 17.21 -16.70
CA ILE A 72 -1.37 17.02 -15.45
C ILE A 72 -2.03 18.33 -15.09
N ALA A 73 -3.31 18.42 -15.27
CA ALA A 73 -4.24 19.51 -15.00
C ALA A 73 -3.65 20.94 -15.09
N ALA A 74 -4.11 21.72 -16.06
CA ALA A 74 -3.68 23.12 -16.28
C ALA A 74 -3.79 24.00 -15.01
N ASP A 75 -4.57 23.58 -14.02
CA ASP A 75 -4.90 24.29 -12.79
C ASP A 75 -4.13 23.75 -11.55
N TYR A 76 -3.15 22.85 -11.73
CA TYR A 76 -2.37 22.34 -10.60
C TYR A 76 -1.50 23.45 -9.99
N ASP A 77 -1.81 23.84 -8.77
CA ASP A 77 -1.15 24.93 -8.06
C ASP A 77 -0.28 24.48 -6.87
N ASN A 78 -0.08 23.16 -6.71
CA ASN A 78 0.59 22.54 -5.58
C ASN A 78 -0.13 22.80 -4.24
N GLY A 79 -1.44 22.98 -4.29
CA GLY A 79 -2.29 23.10 -3.12
C GLY A 79 -2.46 21.78 -2.38
N PHE A 80 -3.01 21.86 -1.17
CA PHE A 80 -3.30 20.68 -0.36
C PHE A 80 -4.23 19.70 -1.09
N VAL A 81 -5.27 20.21 -1.73
CA VAL A 81 -6.27 19.40 -2.44
C VAL A 81 -5.66 18.70 -3.65
N ASP A 82 -4.85 19.41 -4.41
CA ASP A 82 -4.19 18.86 -5.60
C ASP A 82 -3.20 17.76 -5.23
N THR A 83 -2.43 17.99 -4.16
CA THR A 83 -1.50 16.96 -3.67
C THR A 83 -2.23 15.74 -3.11
N LEU A 84 -3.37 15.95 -2.44
CA LEU A 84 -4.23 14.84 -2.00
C LEU A 84 -4.75 14.04 -3.20
N TYR A 85 -5.24 14.75 -4.23
CA TYR A 85 -5.69 14.11 -5.47
C TYR A 85 -4.55 13.34 -6.16
N TRP A 86 -3.38 13.94 -6.29
CA TRP A 86 -2.18 13.31 -6.85
C TRP A 86 -1.82 12.02 -6.09
N SER A 87 -1.79 12.07 -4.77
CA SER A 87 -1.48 10.91 -3.93
C SER A 87 -2.50 9.78 -4.10
N LEU A 88 -3.79 10.11 -4.07
CA LEU A 88 -4.87 9.13 -4.26
C LEU A 88 -4.87 8.56 -5.68
N LYS A 89 -4.61 9.38 -6.69
CA LYS A 89 -4.51 8.95 -8.09
C LYS A 89 -3.46 7.85 -8.24
N HIS A 90 -2.26 8.03 -7.69
CA HIS A 90 -1.18 7.03 -7.73
C HIS A 90 -1.52 5.71 -7.01
N ILE A 91 -2.34 5.77 -5.96
CA ILE A 91 -2.79 4.58 -5.25
C ILE A 91 -3.88 3.83 -6.04
N LEU A 92 -4.79 4.55 -6.68
CA LEU A 92 -5.95 3.98 -7.35
C LEU A 92 -5.71 3.63 -8.82
N ASP A 93 -4.81 4.35 -9.48
CA ASP A 93 -4.46 4.16 -10.89
C ASP A 93 -2.97 3.86 -11.07
N PRO A 94 -2.61 2.58 -11.31
CA PRO A 94 -1.22 2.20 -11.58
C PRO A 94 -0.60 2.88 -12.82
N GLY A 95 -1.43 3.39 -13.74
CA GLY A 95 -0.96 4.13 -14.92
C GLY A 95 -0.46 5.53 -14.59
N ALA A 96 -0.91 6.11 -13.48
CA ALA A 96 -0.54 7.44 -13.06
C ALA A 96 0.97 7.64 -12.84
N PHE A 97 1.69 6.56 -12.48
CA PHE A 97 3.14 6.58 -12.31
C PHE A 97 3.89 7.01 -13.58
N SER A 98 3.37 6.67 -14.76
CA SER A 98 4.00 7.05 -16.02
C SER A 98 3.93 8.54 -16.34
N GLU A 99 3.04 9.27 -15.67
CA GLU A 99 2.87 10.71 -15.86
C GLU A 99 3.95 11.53 -15.14
N ASP A 100 4.60 10.95 -14.13
CA ASP A 100 5.65 11.62 -13.34
C ASP A 100 7.06 11.46 -13.95
N TYR A 101 7.16 11.06 -15.21
CA TYR A 101 8.44 10.74 -15.85
C TYR A 101 9.49 11.86 -15.80
N SER A 102 9.06 13.13 -15.91
CA SER A 102 9.97 14.28 -15.86
C SER A 102 10.13 14.88 -14.47
N ALA A 103 9.42 14.33 -13.46
CA ALA A 103 9.47 14.82 -12.10
C ALA A 103 10.83 14.51 -11.41
N SER A 104 11.06 15.14 -10.25
CA SER A 104 12.24 14.87 -9.45
C SER A 104 12.29 13.41 -8.98
N GLY A 105 13.50 12.88 -8.77
CA GLY A 105 13.66 11.49 -8.30
C GLY A 105 12.91 11.18 -6.98
N ALA A 106 12.70 12.17 -6.12
CA ALA A 106 11.92 12.02 -4.89
C ALA A 106 10.43 11.80 -5.19
N ILE A 107 9.86 12.56 -6.12
CA ILE A 107 8.48 12.41 -6.60
C ILE A 107 8.29 11.04 -7.23
N ILE A 108 9.17 10.65 -8.14
CA ILE A 108 9.14 9.33 -8.77
C ILE A 108 9.16 8.21 -7.72
N ALA A 109 10.01 8.33 -6.68
CA ALA A 109 10.08 7.33 -5.62
C ALA A 109 8.79 7.26 -4.81
N ILE A 110 8.20 8.39 -4.42
CA ILE A 110 6.93 8.46 -3.68
C ILE A 110 5.78 7.91 -4.54
N GLY A 111 5.66 8.33 -5.79
CA GLY A 111 4.66 7.86 -6.74
C GLY A 111 4.74 6.35 -6.95
N PHE A 112 5.95 5.82 -7.14
CA PHE A 112 6.19 4.38 -7.28
C PHE A 112 5.75 3.60 -6.03
N MET A 113 6.10 4.07 -4.84
CA MET A 113 5.69 3.45 -3.58
C MET A 113 4.16 3.45 -3.43
N ASN A 114 3.50 4.58 -3.72
CA ASN A 114 2.05 4.69 -3.68
C ASN A 114 1.39 3.73 -4.68
N THR A 115 1.91 3.65 -5.90
CA THR A 115 1.40 2.74 -6.94
C THR A 115 1.54 1.26 -6.53
N LEU A 116 2.69 0.84 -5.99
CA LEU A 116 2.87 -0.53 -5.50
C LEU A 116 1.88 -0.87 -4.40
N MET A 117 1.67 0.04 -3.47
CA MET A 117 0.72 -0.18 -2.38
C MET A 117 -0.72 -0.13 -2.86
N GLY A 118 -1.01 0.69 -3.86
CA GLY A 118 -2.30 0.69 -4.54
C GLY A 118 -2.66 -0.66 -5.12
N LEU A 119 -1.73 -1.31 -5.81
CA LEU A 119 -1.91 -2.67 -6.34
C LEU A 119 -2.23 -3.68 -5.24
N ILE A 120 -1.55 -3.58 -4.09
CA ILE A 120 -1.80 -4.47 -2.93
C ILE A 120 -3.19 -4.19 -2.35
N ILE A 121 -3.58 -2.92 -2.19
CA ILE A 121 -4.88 -2.53 -1.64
C ILE A 121 -6.01 -3.00 -2.56
N VAL A 122 -5.93 -2.71 -3.85
CA VAL A 122 -6.95 -3.10 -4.84
C VAL A 122 -7.05 -4.63 -4.92
N GLY A 123 -5.91 -5.33 -5.00
CA GLY A 123 -5.87 -6.80 -4.98
C GLY A 123 -6.48 -7.38 -3.70
N GLY A 124 -6.22 -6.76 -2.55
CA GLY A 124 -6.80 -7.15 -1.27
C GLY A 124 -8.31 -6.97 -1.22
N ILE A 125 -8.83 -5.86 -1.76
CA ILE A 125 -10.28 -5.60 -1.86
C ILE A 125 -10.95 -6.64 -2.77
N ILE A 126 -10.36 -6.92 -3.94
CA ILE A 126 -10.87 -7.94 -4.86
C ILE A 126 -10.90 -9.31 -4.18
N GLY A 127 -9.81 -9.70 -3.53
CA GLY A 127 -9.74 -10.96 -2.78
C GLY A 127 -10.79 -11.05 -1.66
N PHE A 128 -11.05 -9.95 -0.96
CA PHE A 128 -12.11 -9.87 0.04
C PHE A 128 -13.51 -10.08 -0.57
N VAL A 129 -13.82 -9.40 -1.68
CA VAL A 129 -15.11 -9.54 -2.38
C VAL A 129 -15.31 -10.98 -2.85
N ILE A 130 -14.28 -11.61 -3.44
CA ILE A 130 -14.34 -13.01 -3.86
C ILE A 130 -14.64 -13.92 -2.67
N ASN A 131 -13.99 -13.70 -1.53
CA ASN A 131 -14.21 -14.49 -0.31
C ASN A 131 -15.64 -14.34 0.23
N LEU A 132 -16.21 -13.12 0.18
CA LEU A 132 -17.61 -12.90 0.56
C LEU A 132 -18.58 -13.66 -0.35
N ILE A 133 -18.35 -13.62 -1.66
CA ILE A 133 -19.20 -14.34 -2.63
C ILE A 133 -19.14 -15.85 -2.37
N GLN A 134 -17.93 -16.39 -2.16
CA GLN A 134 -17.75 -17.81 -1.90
C GLN A 134 -18.45 -18.26 -0.60
N SER A 135 -18.32 -17.48 0.48
CA SER A 135 -18.98 -17.79 1.75
C SER A 135 -20.51 -17.78 1.63
N SER A 136 -21.07 -16.80 0.90
CA SER A 136 -22.51 -16.72 0.65
C SER A 136 -23.02 -17.89 -0.19
N MET A 137 -22.24 -18.33 -1.18
CA MET A 137 -22.58 -19.50 -1.99
C MET A 137 -22.55 -20.80 -1.19
N GLU A 138 -21.61 -20.95 -0.25
CA GLU A 138 -21.53 -22.11 0.63
C GLU A 138 -22.74 -22.18 1.58
N GLU A 139 -23.19 -21.04 2.10
CA GLU A 139 -24.39 -20.98 2.94
C GLU A 139 -25.64 -21.41 2.16
N LEU A 140 -25.82 -20.91 0.94
CA LEU A 140 -26.95 -21.29 0.08
C LEU A 140 -26.94 -22.79 -0.31
N ARG A 141 -25.75 -23.38 -0.35
CA ARG A 141 -25.60 -24.80 -0.71
C ARG A 141 -25.89 -25.76 0.46
N ARG A 142 -25.81 -25.25 1.69
CA ARG A 142 -26.10 -26.04 2.92
C ARG A 142 -27.56 -25.95 3.37
N GLY A 143 -28.34 -24.98 2.90
CA GLY A 143 -29.77 -24.83 3.16
C GLY A 143 -30.58 -25.61 2.20
#